data_061c4ae161926dd33cc0936a8f282c6b
#
_entry.id   061c4ae161926dd33cc0936a8f282c6b
#
_cell.length_a   1.000
_cell.length_b   1.000
_cell.length_c   1.000
_cell.angle_alpha   90.00
_cell.angle_beta   90.00
_cell.angle_gamma   90.00
#
_symmetry.space_group_name_H-M   'P 1'
#
loop_
_entity.id
_entity.type
_entity.pdbx_description
1 polymer ?
#
loop_
_entity_poly.entity_id
_entity_poly.type
_entity_poly.pdbx_seq_one_letter_code
_entity_poly.pdbx_strand_id
1 'polypeptide(L)'
;EVCHSAKLGNGSAGVLVLAAGQRDRAADAFNLLPYEPAQRPELFAYNADQAFIPASNMKIMTTATALDVLGPDYTFTTTVRGQTGPREGTLSTLWLVGGGDPTLTMDGLRKLAAAVRAAGITTVTGSVVADGTRYRDQHPDGWTEDDAIWYYGAEVWGLALDRNQVDVYVRPGGTVGTPAQVRVEPASTYVRVRNGVSTASAASAPDIDWDHDVAARELVVRGSVPNRTGGVWTQGMAVPDVPLYCATVFTAMLKAAGVQVSGQPQAGTAPADATQVAKLDSPPLSSVIVRLMKRSDNLYAEMLNRELGHKVSGVGSASAGAAVVLDFVRRQGIATDRLRIVDGSGLARTANLTPRAIAGVLRAMTVHAARQPWWEALPIAGVDGTLANRLK
;
A
#
# COMPACT_ATOMS: atom_id res chain seq x y z
N GLU A 1 -28.95 20.30 -8.74
CA GLU A 1 -28.89 19.96 -10.19
C GLU A 1 -27.85 18.87 -10.50
N VAL A 2 -26.66 18.89 -9.89
CA VAL A 2 -25.61 17.87 -10.14
C VAL A 2 -26.07 16.46 -9.75
N CYS A 3 -26.85 16.32 -8.70
CA CYS A 3 -27.33 15.02 -8.20
C CYS A 3 -28.48 14.43 -9.02
N HIS A 4 -29.08 15.22 -9.89
CA HIS A 4 -30.21 14.80 -10.76
C HIS A 4 -29.81 14.79 -12.25
N SER A 5 -28.53 15.00 -12.56
CA SER A 5 -28.10 15.00 -13.96
C SER A 5 -28.14 13.58 -14.54
N ALA A 6 -28.56 13.46 -15.81
CA ALA A 6 -28.57 12.21 -16.55
C ALA A 6 -27.20 11.51 -16.65
N LYS A 7 -26.13 12.19 -16.25
CA LYS A 7 -24.75 11.67 -16.22
C LYS A 7 -24.48 10.68 -15.09
N LEU A 8 -25.32 10.62 -14.06
CA LEU A 8 -25.18 9.64 -12.97
C LEU A 8 -25.77 8.26 -13.32
N GLY A 9 -26.50 8.16 -14.44
CA GLY A 9 -27.16 6.92 -14.85
C GLY A 9 -28.05 6.36 -13.73
N ASN A 10 -28.02 5.04 -13.52
CA ASN A 10 -28.74 4.36 -12.43
C ASN A 10 -27.98 4.38 -11.10
N GLY A 11 -26.93 5.16 -10.99
CA GLY A 11 -26.12 5.26 -9.75
C GLY A 11 -26.80 6.09 -8.67
N SER A 12 -26.52 5.77 -7.41
CA SER A 12 -26.90 6.57 -6.25
C SER A 12 -25.80 7.55 -5.88
N ALA A 13 -26.16 8.75 -5.44
CA ALA A 13 -25.22 9.77 -4.97
C ALA A 13 -25.62 10.29 -3.58
N GLY A 14 -24.62 10.63 -2.79
CA GLY A 14 -24.78 11.36 -1.54
C GLY A 14 -23.83 12.55 -1.50
N VAL A 15 -24.30 13.69 -1.07
CA VAL A 15 -23.54 14.94 -0.99
C VAL A 15 -23.82 15.64 0.33
N LEU A 16 -22.76 16.11 0.96
CA LEU A 16 -22.84 17.02 2.11
C LEU A 16 -21.87 18.16 1.91
N VAL A 17 -22.34 19.40 2.04
CA VAL A 17 -21.52 20.61 1.98
C VAL A 17 -21.58 21.29 3.34
N LEU A 18 -20.42 21.43 3.97
CA LEU A 18 -20.23 22.13 5.24
C LEU A 18 -19.39 23.37 5.02
N ALA A 19 -19.67 24.43 5.79
CA ALA A 19 -18.78 25.60 5.80
C ALA A 19 -17.44 25.22 6.45
N ALA A 20 -16.32 25.44 5.73
CA ALA A 20 -14.97 25.10 6.21
C ALA A 20 -14.19 26.29 6.79
N GLY A 21 -14.65 27.52 6.59
CA GLY A 21 -13.97 28.76 7.01
C GLY A 21 -13.97 29.83 5.94
N GLN A 22 -13.45 31.01 6.24
CA GLN A 22 -13.24 32.08 5.28
C GLN A 22 -11.77 32.10 4.86
N ARG A 23 -11.53 32.43 3.59
CA ARG A 23 -10.19 32.69 3.08
C ARG A 23 -9.77 34.09 3.54
N ASP A 24 -8.70 34.20 4.28
CA ASP A 24 -8.11 35.50 4.57
C ASP A 24 -7.36 35.98 3.32
N ARG A 25 -7.89 37.02 2.67
CA ARG A 25 -7.32 37.60 1.42
C ARG A 25 -5.98 38.32 1.65
N ALA A 26 -5.60 38.55 2.92
CA ALA A 26 -4.40 39.30 3.27
C ALA A 26 -3.15 38.45 3.48
N ALA A 27 -3.35 37.14 3.68
CA ALA A 27 -2.23 36.24 3.93
C ALA A 27 -2.37 35.06 3.02
N ASP A 28 -1.89 34.81 1.93
CA ASP A 28 -1.98 33.62 1.04
C ASP A 28 -2.14 32.24 1.75
N ALA A 29 -2.55 32.26 3.00
CA ALA A 29 -2.80 31.17 3.90
C ALA A 29 -4.31 30.94 4.09
N PHE A 30 -4.73 29.71 4.01
CA PHE A 30 -6.07 29.26 4.34
C PHE A 30 -6.23 29.34 5.87
N ASN A 31 -6.70 30.49 6.38
CA ASN A 31 -7.01 30.64 7.80
C ASN A 31 -8.33 29.91 8.11
N LEU A 32 -8.20 28.67 8.58
CA LEU A 32 -9.30 27.95 9.16
C LEU A 32 -9.62 28.61 10.50
N LEU A 33 -10.76 29.29 10.60
CA LEU A 33 -11.24 29.88 11.86
C LEU A 33 -11.24 28.83 12.97
N PRO A 34 -10.97 29.23 14.24
CA PRO A 34 -11.09 28.33 15.38
C PRO A 34 -12.44 27.63 15.33
N TYR A 35 -12.43 26.32 15.50
CA TYR A 35 -13.60 25.48 15.37
C TYR A 35 -14.45 25.51 16.64
N GLU A 36 -15.66 26.08 16.52
CA GLU A 36 -16.77 25.82 17.45
C GLU A 36 -17.68 24.77 16.77
N PRO A 37 -17.69 23.50 17.23
CA PRO A 37 -18.39 22.40 16.55
C PRO A 37 -19.87 22.65 16.26
N ALA A 38 -20.55 23.42 17.15
CA ALA A 38 -21.98 23.66 17.09
C ALA A 38 -22.42 24.77 16.13
N GLN A 39 -21.51 25.56 15.56
CA GLN A 39 -21.88 26.83 14.92
C GLN A 39 -21.71 26.88 13.38
N ARG A 40 -21.22 25.84 12.73
CA ARG A 40 -21.10 25.87 11.26
C ARG A 40 -22.29 25.22 10.60
N PRO A 41 -23.08 26.00 9.85
CA PRO A 41 -24.28 25.51 9.23
C PRO A 41 -23.94 24.46 8.14
N GLU A 42 -24.77 23.45 8.07
CA GLU A 42 -24.90 22.60 6.90
C GLU A 42 -25.47 23.46 5.77
N LEU A 43 -24.71 23.60 4.69
CA LEU A 43 -25.09 24.43 3.55
C LEU A 43 -25.98 23.67 2.57
N PHE A 44 -25.75 22.36 2.44
CA PHE A 44 -26.51 21.47 1.57
C PHE A 44 -26.34 20.02 1.99
N ALA A 45 -27.41 19.25 1.99
CA ALA A 45 -27.40 17.81 2.22
C ALA A 45 -28.30 17.09 1.21
N TYR A 46 -27.78 16.03 0.63
CA TYR A 46 -28.53 15.10 -0.21
C TYR A 46 -28.04 13.69 0.10
N ASN A 47 -28.91 12.80 0.56
CA ASN A 47 -28.57 11.46 1.01
C ASN A 47 -27.35 11.40 1.96
N ALA A 48 -27.15 12.45 2.77
CA ALA A 48 -25.95 12.61 3.58
C ALA A 48 -25.77 11.52 4.64
N ASP A 49 -26.86 10.91 5.08
CA ASP A 49 -26.91 9.84 6.08
C ASP A 49 -27.11 8.44 5.46
N GLN A 50 -27.20 8.36 4.13
CA GLN A 50 -27.26 7.07 3.44
C GLN A 50 -25.86 6.44 3.40
N ALA A 51 -25.80 5.12 3.66
CA ALA A 51 -24.57 4.36 3.57
C ALA A 51 -24.26 4.01 2.10
N PHE A 52 -23.01 4.21 1.71
CA PHE A 52 -22.49 3.89 0.37
C PHE A 52 -21.19 3.11 0.49
N ILE A 53 -20.87 2.31 -0.53
CA ILE A 53 -19.54 1.71 -0.67
C ILE A 53 -18.52 2.86 -0.84
N PRO A 54 -17.55 3.01 0.08
CA PRO A 54 -16.70 4.20 0.13
C PRO A 54 -15.62 4.22 -0.96
N ALA A 55 -15.23 3.06 -1.47
CA ALA A 55 -14.02 2.91 -2.24
C ALA A 55 -12.85 3.65 -1.55
N SER A 56 -11.95 4.28 -2.28
CA SER A 56 -10.77 4.96 -1.70
C SER A 56 -11.08 6.14 -0.76
N ASN A 57 -12.33 6.55 -0.58
CA ASN A 57 -12.67 7.48 0.50
C ASN A 57 -12.43 6.88 1.90
N MET A 58 -12.34 5.54 2.03
CA MET A 58 -11.93 4.88 3.26
C MET A 58 -10.56 5.38 3.76
N LYS A 59 -9.65 5.70 2.84
CA LYS A 59 -8.31 6.19 3.18
C LYS A 59 -8.30 7.53 3.93
N ILE A 60 -9.37 8.33 3.81
CA ILE A 60 -9.60 9.54 4.62
C ILE A 60 -9.70 9.14 6.09
N MET A 61 -10.49 8.11 6.40
CA MET A 61 -10.67 7.60 7.76
C MET A 61 -9.36 7.02 8.30
N THR A 62 -8.74 6.14 7.53
CA THR A 62 -7.50 5.43 7.90
C THR A 62 -6.35 6.39 8.19
N THR A 63 -6.12 7.38 7.31
CA THR A 63 -4.99 8.32 7.47
C THR A 63 -5.22 9.33 8.58
N ALA A 64 -6.45 9.81 8.76
CA ALA A 64 -6.79 10.68 9.88
C ALA A 64 -6.56 9.96 11.22
N THR A 65 -7.04 8.72 11.34
CA THR A 65 -6.83 7.90 12.53
C THR A 65 -5.35 7.59 12.76
N ALA A 66 -4.59 7.32 11.69
CA ALA A 66 -3.16 7.03 11.81
C ALA A 66 -2.39 8.22 12.39
N LEU A 67 -2.69 9.43 11.95
CA LEU A 67 -2.06 10.63 12.51
C LEU A 67 -2.48 10.92 13.96
N ASP A 68 -3.75 10.63 14.32
CA ASP A 68 -4.25 10.77 15.70
C ASP A 68 -3.55 9.80 16.67
N VAL A 69 -3.41 8.53 16.26
CA VAL A 69 -2.92 7.45 17.13
C VAL A 69 -1.40 7.34 17.14
N LEU A 70 -0.76 7.47 15.98
CA LEU A 70 0.68 7.26 15.84
C LEU A 70 1.48 8.57 15.87
N GLY A 71 0.86 9.68 15.45
CA GLY A 71 1.54 10.97 15.28
C GLY A 71 2.27 11.11 13.93
N PRO A 72 2.53 12.36 13.48
CA PRO A 72 3.13 12.63 12.18
C PRO A 72 4.57 12.16 12.03
N ASP A 73 5.32 12.07 13.13
CA ASP A 73 6.74 11.72 13.17
C ASP A 73 6.99 10.22 13.37
N TYR A 74 5.92 9.42 13.45
CA TYR A 74 6.02 7.98 13.61
C TYR A 74 6.81 7.36 12.44
N THR A 75 7.74 6.45 12.77
CA THR A 75 8.52 5.70 11.78
C THR A 75 8.35 4.20 11.98
N PHE A 76 8.39 3.47 10.88
CA PHE A 76 8.43 2.00 10.87
C PHE A 76 9.88 1.56 10.81
N THR A 77 10.22 0.45 11.48
CA THR A 77 11.60 -0.05 11.49
C THR A 77 11.69 -1.46 10.94
N THR A 78 12.37 -1.63 9.81
CA THR A 78 12.77 -2.95 9.31
C THR A 78 14.09 -3.33 9.97
N THR A 79 14.19 -4.54 10.56
CA THR A 79 15.40 -5.01 11.21
C THR A 79 15.98 -6.25 10.55
N VAL A 80 17.30 -6.36 10.61
CA VAL A 80 18.00 -7.61 10.33
C VAL A 80 18.52 -8.18 11.64
N ARG A 81 18.15 -9.43 11.92
CA ARG A 81 18.56 -10.13 13.14
C ARG A 81 19.34 -11.38 12.78
N GLY A 82 20.21 -11.80 13.66
CA GLY A 82 21.04 -12.98 13.44
C GLY A 82 21.17 -13.84 14.67
N GLN A 83 21.37 -15.13 14.44
CA GLN A 83 21.81 -16.05 15.46
C GLN A 83 23.30 -16.35 15.24
N THR A 84 24.11 -16.21 16.31
CA THR A 84 25.54 -16.40 16.27
C THR A 84 25.90 -17.77 15.68
N GLY A 85 26.83 -17.79 14.77
CA GLY A 85 27.41 -18.98 14.20
C GLY A 85 28.63 -19.47 14.97
N PRO A 86 29.28 -20.54 14.52
CA PRO A 86 30.38 -21.20 15.22
C PRO A 86 31.70 -20.41 15.19
N ARG A 87 31.82 -19.37 14.39
CA ARG A 87 33.02 -18.54 14.23
C ARG A 87 32.66 -17.06 14.22
N GLU A 88 33.62 -16.20 14.57
CA GLU A 88 33.47 -14.75 14.42
C GLU A 88 33.12 -14.37 12.98
N GLY A 89 32.27 -13.39 12.80
CA GLY A 89 31.77 -12.96 11.48
C GLY A 89 30.82 -13.94 10.82
N THR A 90 30.39 -15.01 11.50
CA THR A 90 29.43 -15.98 10.99
C THR A 90 28.11 -15.93 11.73
N LEU A 91 27.00 -16.15 11.01
CA LEU A 91 25.67 -16.40 11.57
C LEU A 91 25.18 -17.78 11.12
N SER A 92 24.48 -18.48 12.00
CA SER A 92 23.80 -19.73 11.65
C SER A 92 22.52 -19.48 10.84
N THR A 93 21.78 -18.44 11.20
CA THR A 93 20.57 -17.99 10.49
C THR A 93 20.51 -16.46 10.55
N LEU A 94 19.94 -15.87 9.51
CA LEU A 94 19.72 -14.43 9.42
C LEU A 94 18.25 -14.16 9.10
N TRP A 95 17.61 -13.30 9.88
CA TRP A 95 16.20 -12.90 9.69
C TRP A 95 16.11 -11.46 9.21
N LEU A 96 15.32 -11.26 8.14
CA LEU A 96 14.81 -9.96 7.73
C LEU A 96 13.42 -9.79 8.34
N VAL A 97 13.27 -8.90 9.32
CA VAL A 97 12.04 -8.75 10.10
C VAL A 97 11.35 -7.45 9.72
N GLY A 98 10.13 -7.58 9.22
CA GLY A 98 9.31 -6.45 8.83
C GLY A 98 8.66 -5.76 10.02
N GLY A 99 8.82 -4.44 10.10
CA GLY A 99 8.22 -3.60 11.12
C GLY A 99 6.98 -2.84 10.66
N GLY A 100 6.37 -3.26 9.54
CA GLY A 100 5.18 -2.61 8.97
C GLY A 100 5.49 -1.46 8.01
N ASP A 101 6.72 -1.31 7.54
CA ASP A 101 7.13 -0.26 6.61
C ASP A 101 6.60 -0.51 5.19
N PRO A 102 5.62 0.27 4.68
CA PRO A 102 5.15 0.16 3.31
C PRO A 102 6.11 0.78 2.29
N THR A 103 7.13 1.51 2.74
CA THR A 103 8.04 2.28 1.88
C THR A 103 9.31 1.54 1.52
N LEU A 104 9.55 0.34 2.07
CA LEU A 104 10.75 -0.44 1.82
C LEU A 104 10.90 -0.76 0.33
N THR A 105 12.07 -0.43 -0.22
CA THR A 105 12.41 -0.62 -1.63
C THR A 105 13.63 -1.53 -1.79
N MET A 106 13.92 -1.92 -3.04
CA MET A 106 15.18 -2.63 -3.38
C MET A 106 16.41 -1.86 -2.91
N ASP A 107 16.39 -0.51 -2.95
CA ASP A 107 17.50 0.30 -2.44
C ASP A 107 17.62 0.19 -0.91
N GLY A 108 16.50 0.19 -0.21
CA GLY A 108 16.46 -0.05 1.25
C GLY A 108 17.07 -1.40 1.63
N LEU A 109 16.71 -2.47 0.89
CA LEU A 109 17.31 -3.79 1.12
C LEU A 109 18.81 -3.82 0.81
N ARG A 110 19.28 -3.11 -0.24
CA ARG A 110 20.73 -3.00 -0.50
C ARG A 110 21.45 -2.32 0.66
N LYS A 111 20.88 -1.25 1.22
CA LYS A 111 21.43 -0.58 2.41
C LYS A 111 21.52 -1.51 3.61
N LEU A 112 20.47 -2.31 3.85
CA LEU A 112 20.49 -3.33 4.91
C LEU A 112 21.56 -4.40 4.67
N ALA A 113 21.70 -4.91 3.44
CA ALA A 113 22.73 -5.89 3.11
C ALA A 113 24.15 -5.33 3.30
N ALA A 114 24.38 -4.09 2.89
CA ALA A 114 25.64 -3.38 3.13
C ALA A 114 25.91 -3.18 4.62
N ALA A 115 24.88 -2.84 5.42
CA ALA A 115 25.01 -2.70 6.86
C ALA A 115 25.34 -4.02 7.56
N VAL A 116 24.77 -5.15 7.13
CA VAL A 116 25.12 -6.49 7.60
C VAL A 116 26.61 -6.78 7.31
N ARG A 117 27.08 -6.47 6.13
CA ARG A 117 28.50 -6.65 5.76
C ARG A 117 29.42 -5.74 6.59
N ALA A 118 29.01 -4.49 6.80
CA ALA A 118 29.76 -3.51 7.61
C ALA A 118 29.81 -3.89 9.11
N ALA A 119 28.81 -4.61 9.61
CA ALA A 119 28.82 -5.19 10.95
C ALA A 119 29.78 -6.40 11.11
N GLY A 120 30.58 -6.69 10.08
CA GLY A 120 31.59 -7.76 10.11
C GLY A 120 31.06 -9.13 9.71
N ILE A 121 29.78 -9.26 9.35
CA ILE A 121 29.22 -10.54 8.92
C ILE A 121 29.69 -10.87 7.51
N THR A 122 30.35 -12.01 7.37
CA THR A 122 30.89 -12.51 6.11
C THR A 122 30.21 -13.77 5.62
N THR A 123 29.55 -14.51 6.53
CA THR A 123 28.95 -15.80 6.21
C THR A 123 27.67 -16.04 6.99
N VAL A 124 26.63 -16.51 6.31
CA VAL A 124 25.43 -17.12 6.86
C VAL A 124 25.46 -18.60 6.48
N THR A 125 25.71 -19.49 7.44
CA THR A 125 25.89 -20.94 7.19
C THR A 125 24.55 -21.66 6.92
N GLY A 126 23.46 -21.09 7.38
CA GLY A 126 22.09 -21.55 7.10
C GLY A 126 21.33 -20.61 6.19
N SER A 127 20.06 -20.43 6.50
CA SER A 127 19.08 -19.70 5.67
C SER A 127 18.98 -18.22 5.99
N VAL A 128 18.56 -17.45 5.00
CA VAL A 128 17.94 -16.13 5.17
C VAL A 128 16.45 -16.33 5.27
N VAL A 129 15.85 -15.90 6.38
CA VAL A 129 14.43 -16.07 6.69
C VAL A 129 13.78 -14.69 6.71
N ALA A 130 12.67 -14.51 6.00
CA ALA A 130 11.90 -13.27 6.08
C ALA A 130 10.68 -13.44 6.99
N ASP A 131 10.55 -12.51 7.92
CA ASP A 131 9.48 -12.47 8.91
C ASP A 131 8.53 -11.31 8.63
N GLY A 132 7.34 -11.64 8.14
CA GLY A 132 6.23 -10.71 7.94
C GLY A 132 5.12 -10.84 8.99
N THR A 133 5.33 -11.62 10.05
CA THR A 133 4.29 -12.06 10.99
C THR A 133 3.73 -10.96 11.91
N ARG A 134 4.29 -9.73 11.84
CA ARG A 134 3.72 -8.58 12.53
C ARG A 134 2.26 -8.35 12.18
N TYR A 135 1.87 -8.65 10.93
CA TYR A 135 0.49 -8.56 10.47
C TYR A 135 -0.08 -9.93 10.14
N ARG A 136 -1.39 -10.03 10.33
CA ARG A 136 -2.21 -11.21 10.02
C ARG A 136 -3.24 -10.82 8.97
N ASP A 137 -3.94 -11.81 8.42
CA ASP A 137 -5.01 -11.62 7.45
C ASP A 137 -4.48 -10.92 6.18
N GLN A 138 -3.70 -11.63 5.38
CA GLN A 138 -3.04 -11.12 4.18
C GLN A 138 -4.01 -10.47 3.19
N HIS A 139 -5.23 -11.01 3.12
CA HIS A 139 -6.34 -10.41 2.40
C HIS A 139 -7.50 -10.15 3.37
N PRO A 140 -7.99 -8.90 3.50
CA PRO A 140 -9.16 -8.59 4.32
C PRO A 140 -10.43 -9.27 3.81
N ASP A 141 -11.39 -9.49 4.69
CA ASP A 141 -12.71 -9.94 4.30
C ASP A 141 -13.34 -9.01 3.26
N GLY A 142 -13.97 -9.59 2.24
CA GLY A 142 -14.63 -8.83 1.18
C GLY A 142 -13.73 -8.41 0.01
N TRP A 143 -12.45 -8.80 0.02
CA TRP A 143 -11.62 -8.82 -1.18
C TRP A 143 -11.92 -10.09 -1.97
N THR A 144 -11.79 -10.05 -3.29
CA THR A 144 -12.02 -11.20 -4.17
C THR A 144 -10.69 -11.85 -4.58
N GLU A 145 -10.74 -13.14 -4.98
CA GLU A 145 -9.56 -13.81 -5.52
C GLU A 145 -9.04 -13.12 -6.78
N ASP A 146 -9.95 -12.55 -7.61
CA ASP A 146 -9.58 -11.80 -8.78
C ASP A 146 -8.79 -10.51 -8.45
N ASP A 147 -9.02 -9.91 -7.28
CA ASP A 147 -8.25 -8.75 -6.84
C ASP A 147 -6.81 -9.12 -6.49
N ALA A 148 -6.56 -10.33 -6.02
CA ALA A 148 -5.27 -10.77 -5.48
C ALA A 148 -4.14 -10.86 -6.53
N ILE A 149 -4.48 -10.95 -7.82
CA ILE A 149 -3.48 -10.99 -8.89
C ILE A 149 -2.94 -9.59 -9.25
N TRP A 150 -3.66 -8.53 -8.88
CA TRP A 150 -3.34 -7.16 -9.24
C TRP A 150 -2.56 -6.43 -8.14
N TYR A 151 -1.74 -5.48 -8.53
CA TYR A 151 -0.96 -4.65 -7.62
C TYR A 151 -1.78 -4.00 -6.49
N TYR A 152 -3.06 -3.70 -6.73
CA TYR A 152 -3.93 -3.06 -5.74
C TYR A 152 -4.56 -4.04 -4.75
N GLY A 153 -4.46 -5.35 -5.01
CA GLY A 153 -4.91 -6.44 -4.14
C GLY A 153 -3.76 -7.29 -3.60
N ALA A 154 -2.51 -6.80 -3.64
CA ALA A 154 -1.34 -7.53 -3.16
C ALA A 154 -1.47 -7.91 -1.69
N GLU A 155 -0.93 -9.09 -1.33
CA GLU A 155 -0.89 -9.58 0.05
C GLU A 155 -0.30 -8.57 1.03
N VAL A 156 -0.92 -8.45 2.21
CA VAL A 156 -0.52 -7.50 3.27
C VAL A 156 0.20 -8.23 4.38
N TRP A 157 1.50 -8.04 4.45
CA TRP A 157 2.37 -8.59 5.48
C TRP A 157 3.02 -7.47 6.30
N GLY A 158 3.55 -7.77 7.48
CA GLY A 158 4.38 -6.82 8.23
C GLY A 158 5.70 -6.47 7.55
N LEU A 159 6.08 -7.21 6.52
CA LEU A 159 7.19 -6.95 5.61
C LEU A 159 6.63 -6.71 4.21
N ALA A 160 7.02 -5.61 3.58
CA ALA A 160 6.69 -5.29 2.21
C ALA A 160 7.96 -4.92 1.43
N LEU A 161 7.96 -5.12 0.12
CA LEU A 161 9.05 -4.74 -0.77
C LEU A 161 8.47 -4.22 -2.09
N ASP A 162 8.83 -2.97 -2.44
CA ASP A 162 8.33 -2.31 -3.65
C ASP A 162 6.82 -2.50 -3.86
N ARG A 163 6.04 -2.33 -2.77
CA ARG A 163 4.58 -2.47 -2.73
C ARG A 163 4.08 -3.89 -3.02
N ASN A 164 4.91 -4.91 -2.80
CA ASN A 164 4.58 -6.32 -3.04
C ASN A 164 4.11 -6.58 -4.48
N GLN A 165 4.65 -5.82 -5.43
CA GLN A 165 4.33 -5.92 -6.85
C GLN A 165 5.56 -5.98 -7.74
N VAL A 166 5.35 -6.44 -8.95
CA VAL A 166 6.26 -6.31 -10.07
C VAL A 166 5.52 -5.69 -11.25
N ASP A 167 6.24 -4.93 -12.07
CA ASP A 167 5.71 -4.41 -13.33
C ASP A 167 6.11 -5.35 -14.46
N VAL A 168 5.12 -5.84 -15.20
CA VAL A 168 5.32 -6.70 -16.37
C VAL A 168 5.21 -5.85 -17.62
N TYR A 169 6.26 -5.87 -18.43
CA TYR A 169 6.35 -5.12 -19.68
C TYR A 169 6.25 -6.08 -20.87
N VAL A 170 5.33 -5.80 -21.78
CA VAL A 170 5.12 -6.58 -22.99
C VAL A 170 5.44 -5.70 -24.21
N ARG A 171 6.33 -6.16 -25.09
CA ARG A 171 6.66 -5.51 -26.36
C ARG A 171 6.42 -6.46 -27.52
N PRO A 172 5.97 -5.97 -28.69
CA PRO A 172 5.84 -6.83 -29.85
C PRO A 172 7.20 -7.40 -30.26
N GLY A 173 7.21 -8.58 -30.85
CA GLY A 173 8.34 -9.17 -31.56
C GLY A 173 8.62 -8.48 -32.88
N GLY A 174 9.60 -8.99 -33.63
CA GLY A 174 10.04 -8.37 -34.89
C GLY A 174 9.00 -8.41 -36.01
N THR A 175 8.18 -9.47 -36.09
CA THR A 175 7.18 -9.67 -37.16
C THR A 175 5.90 -10.23 -36.60
N VAL A 176 4.79 -10.04 -37.36
CA VAL A 176 3.49 -10.62 -37.03
C VAL A 176 3.59 -12.15 -36.92
N GLY A 177 2.97 -12.70 -35.88
CA GLY A 177 2.98 -14.13 -35.56
C GLY A 177 4.16 -14.56 -34.66
N THR A 178 5.19 -13.72 -34.47
CA THR A 178 6.28 -14.06 -33.53
C THR A 178 5.89 -13.82 -32.10
N PRO A 179 6.51 -14.52 -31.11
CA PRO A 179 6.30 -14.25 -29.70
C PRO A 179 6.65 -12.80 -29.34
N ALA A 180 5.84 -12.18 -28.49
CA ALA A 180 6.17 -10.90 -27.87
C ALA A 180 7.32 -11.07 -26.86
N GLN A 181 8.05 -9.99 -26.60
CA GLN A 181 9.05 -9.95 -25.56
C GLN A 181 8.39 -9.53 -24.24
N VAL A 182 8.58 -10.33 -23.20
CA VAL A 182 8.06 -10.05 -21.86
C VAL A 182 9.21 -9.92 -20.88
N ARG A 183 9.21 -8.87 -20.07
CA ARG A 183 10.18 -8.67 -18.98
C ARG A 183 9.46 -8.20 -17.72
N VAL A 184 10.07 -8.46 -16.57
CA VAL A 184 9.57 -8.08 -15.25
C VAL A 184 10.55 -7.11 -14.60
N GLU A 185 10.03 -6.09 -13.96
CA GLU A 185 10.78 -5.14 -13.13
C GLU A 185 10.17 -5.02 -11.74
N PRO A 186 10.97 -5.05 -10.67
CA PRO A 186 12.41 -5.34 -10.67
C PRO A 186 12.70 -6.77 -11.09
N ALA A 187 13.83 -6.97 -11.78
CA ALA A 187 14.26 -8.31 -12.18
C ALA A 187 14.53 -9.17 -10.94
N SER A 188 13.96 -10.35 -10.90
CA SER A 188 14.07 -11.28 -9.78
C SER A 188 14.09 -12.71 -10.30
N THR A 189 14.83 -13.59 -9.63
CA THR A 189 14.78 -15.03 -9.86
C THR A 189 13.57 -15.70 -9.21
N TYR A 190 12.84 -14.96 -8.39
CA TYR A 190 11.65 -15.45 -7.69
C TYR A 190 10.43 -15.52 -8.60
N VAL A 191 10.17 -14.43 -9.36
CA VAL A 191 9.01 -14.34 -10.25
C VAL A 191 9.40 -14.84 -11.64
N ARG A 192 8.70 -15.88 -12.11
CA ARG A 192 8.82 -16.39 -13.47
C ARG A 192 7.65 -15.91 -14.30
N VAL A 193 7.84 -15.80 -15.62
CA VAL A 193 6.76 -15.45 -16.55
C VAL A 193 6.56 -16.55 -17.56
N ARG A 194 5.33 -17.05 -17.63
CA ARG A 194 4.88 -17.92 -18.72
C ARG A 194 4.31 -17.04 -19.82
N ASN A 195 5.10 -16.82 -20.85
CA ASN A 195 4.76 -15.94 -21.97
C ASN A 195 4.03 -16.70 -23.08
N GLY A 196 2.75 -16.41 -23.27
CA GLY A 196 1.92 -16.86 -24.37
C GLY A 196 1.42 -15.71 -25.27
N VAL A 197 2.10 -14.56 -25.25
CA VAL A 197 1.70 -13.37 -26.03
C VAL A 197 2.34 -13.43 -27.43
N SER A 198 1.54 -13.25 -28.46
CA SER A 198 1.98 -13.15 -29.85
C SER A 198 1.98 -11.70 -30.35
N THR A 199 2.70 -11.44 -31.43
CA THR A 199 2.68 -10.16 -32.15
C THR A 199 1.58 -10.17 -33.20
N ALA A 200 0.63 -9.25 -33.08
CA ALA A 200 -0.47 -9.07 -34.03
C ALA A 200 -0.15 -7.97 -35.07
N SER A 201 -1.04 -7.79 -36.05
CA SER A 201 -0.87 -6.71 -37.03
C SER A 201 -0.93 -5.33 -36.35
N ALA A 202 -0.28 -4.32 -36.93
CA ALA A 202 -0.27 -2.96 -36.38
C ALA A 202 -1.66 -2.32 -36.23
N ALA A 203 -2.64 -2.78 -37.01
CA ALA A 203 -4.03 -2.31 -36.98
C ALA A 203 -4.87 -2.95 -35.84
N SER A 204 -4.39 -4.05 -35.24
CA SER A 204 -5.10 -4.75 -34.18
C SER A 204 -5.14 -3.91 -32.88
N ALA A 205 -6.18 -4.12 -32.08
CA ALA A 205 -6.15 -3.68 -30.68
C ALA A 205 -5.27 -4.63 -29.83
N PRO A 206 -4.63 -4.16 -28.75
CA PRO A 206 -4.01 -5.06 -27.78
C PRO A 206 -5.07 -5.90 -27.09
N ASP A 207 -4.81 -7.17 -26.93
CA ASP A 207 -5.65 -8.14 -26.22
C ASP A 207 -4.73 -8.99 -25.35
N ILE A 208 -4.56 -8.57 -24.09
CA ILE A 208 -3.66 -9.22 -23.15
C ILE A 208 -4.46 -9.69 -21.94
N ASP A 209 -4.40 -10.98 -21.70
CA ASP A 209 -4.91 -11.65 -20.53
C ASP A 209 -3.78 -11.88 -19.52
N TRP A 210 -4.04 -11.55 -18.25
CA TRP A 210 -3.09 -11.60 -17.15
C TRP A 210 -3.61 -12.54 -16.07
N ASP A 211 -2.77 -13.45 -15.62
CA ASP A 211 -3.16 -14.47 -14.65
C ASP A 211 -1.97 -14.85 -13.75
N HIS A 212 -2.24 -15.53 -12.66
CA HIS A 212 -1.26 -16.04 -11.69
C HIS A 212 -1.39 -17.55 -11.55
N ASP A 213 -0.28 -18.25 -11.69
CA ASP A 213 -0.12 -19.60 -11.17
C ASP A 213 0.62 -19.50 -9.83
N VAL A 214 -0.14 -19.37 -8.73
CA VAL A 214 0.42 -19.17 -7.38
C VAL A 214 1.30 -20.33 -6.95
N ALA A 215 0.88 -21.57 -7.25
CA ALA A 215 1.64 -22.78 -6.89
C ALA A 215 2.97 -22.85 -7.62
N ALA A 216 3.01 -22.48 -8.90
CA ALA A 216 4.23 -22.42 -9.69
C ALA A 216 5.04 -21.13 -9.48
N ARG A 217 4.50 -20.14 -8.80
CA ARG A 217 5.04 -18.78 -8.71
C ARG A 217 5.32 -18.17 -10.08
N GLU A 218 4.36 -18.33 -10.99
CA GLU A 218 4.45 -17.83 -12.36
C GLU A 218 3.36 -16.76 -12.61
N LEU A 219 3.78 -15.67 -13.21
CA LEU A 219 2.87 -14.75 -13.87
C LEU A 219 2.57 -15.30 -15.26
N VAL A 220 1.31 -15.45 -15.58
CA VAL A 220 0.89 -15.99 -16.88
C VAL A 220 0.36 -14.85 -17.73
N VAL A 221 0.97 -14.64 -18.89
CA VAL A 221 0.58 -13.57 -19.82
C VAL A 221 0.24 -14.21 -21.16
N ARG A 222 -0.97 -13.99 -21.67
CA ARG A 222 -1.47 -14.58 -22.92
C ARG A 222 -2.07 -13.52 -23.83
N GLY A 223 -2.30 -13.88 -25.09
CA GLY A 223 -3.02 -13.04 -26.05
C GLY A 223 -2.14 -12.43 -27.12
N SER A 224 -2.36 -11.15 -27.45
CA SER A 224 -1.63 -10.51 -28.54
C SER A 224 -1.42 -9.00 -28.34
N VAL A 225 -0.29 -8.48 -28.88
CA VAL A 225 0.02 -7.06 -28.94
C VAL A 225 0.29 -6.60 -30.36
N PRO A 226 -0.21 -5.44 -30.79
CA PRO A 226 0.00 -4.94 -32.14
C PRO A 226 1.48 -4.57 -32.39
N ASN A 227 1.99 -4.91 -33.58
CA ASN A 227 3.34 -4.55 -34.02
C ASN A 227 3.43 -3.06 -34.34
N ARG A 228 3.52 -2.23 -33.29
CA ARG A 228 3.69 -0.78 -33.40
C ARG A 228 5.05 -0.37 -32.85
N THR A 229 5.77 0.45 -33.63
CA THR A 229 7.06 0.99 -33.18
C THR A 229 6.90 1.72 -31.83
N GLY A 230 7.70 1.32 -30.85
CA GLY A 230 7.64 1.89 -29.50
C GLY A 230 6.46 1.43 -28.63
N GLY A 231 5.60 0.52 -29.15
CA GLY A 231 4.51 -0.05 -28.36
C GLY A 231 5.03 -0.82 -27.13
N VAL A 232 4.60 -0.42 -25.95
CA VAL A 232 4.87 -1.11 -24.69
C VAL A 232 3.60 -1.13 -23.88
N TRP A 233 3.20 -2.32 -23.42
CA TRP A 233 2.09 -2.50 -22.48
C TRP A 233 2.64 -2.89 -21.13
N THR A 234 2.19 -2.22 -20.09
CA THR A 234 2.70 -2.44 -18.74
C THR A 234 1.55 -2.71 -17.80
N GLN A 235 1.73 -3.71 -16.96
CA GLN A 235 0.78 -4.04 -15.90
C GLN A 235 1.51 -4.34 -14.60
N GLY A 236 1.08 -3.69 -13.52
CA GLY A 236 1.49 -4.05 -12.17
C GLY A 236 0.75 -5.29 -11.69
N MET A 237 1.48 -6.31 -11.28
CA MET A 237 0.96 -7.57 -10.75
C MET A 237 1.49 -7.83 -9.35
N ALA A 238 0.65 -8.38 -8.48
CA ALA A 238 1.03 -8.75 -7.13
C ALA A 238 2.06 -9.89 -7.15
N VAL A 239 2.95 -9.91 -6.16
CA VAL A 239 3.89 -11.01 -5.93
C VAL A 239 3.28 -11.94 -4.88
N PRO A 240 3.10 -13.23 -5.18
CA PRO A 240 2.64 -14.21 -4.20
C PRO A 240 3.74 -14.53 -3.18
N ASP A 241 3.34 -14.94 -1.95
CA ASP A 241 4.25 -15.31 -0.86
C ASP A 241 5.35 -14.25 -0.65
N VAL A 242 4.89 -13.07 -0.26
CA VAL A 242 5.76 -11.88 -0.08
C VAL A 242 6.95 -12.12 0.84
N PRO A 243 6.83 -12.84 1.99
CA PRO A 243 7.99 -13.11 2.82
C PRO A 243 9.06 -13.92 2.08
N LEU A 244 8.69 -14.96 1.34
CA LEU A 244 9.65 -15.75 0.58
C LEU A 244 10.29 -14.94 -0.57
N TYR A 245 9.51 -14.07 -1.22
CA TYR A 245 10.04 -13.10 -2.18
C TYR A 245 11.11 -12.21 -1.56
N CYS A 246 10.81 -11.60 -0.41
CA CYS A 246 11.74 -10.73 0.31
C CYS A 246 13.01 -11.48 0.73
N ALA A 247 12.89 -12.72 1.24
CA ALA A 247 14.02 -13.56 1.61
C ALA A 247 14.92 -13.88 0.39
N THR A 248 14.30 -14.18 -0.75
CA THR A 248 15.01 -14.51 -2.00
C THR A 248 15.80 -13.31 -2.51
N VAL A 249 15.14 -12.15 -2.58
CA VAL A 249 15.78 -10.90 -3.03
C VAL A 249 16.89 -10.48 -2.08
N PHE A 250 16.62 -10.52 -0.76
CA PHE A 250 17.61 -10.13 0.25
C PHE A 250 18.82 -11.06 0.25
N THR A 251 18.62 -12.37 0.05
CA THR A 251 19.70 -13.33 -0.12
C THR A 251 20.61 -12.96 -1.30
N ALA A 252 20.04 -12.60 -2.44
CA ALA A 252 20.80 -12.15 -3.60
C ALA A 252 21.60 -10.87 -3.30
N MET A 253 21.01 -9.92 -2.58
CA MET A 253 21.66 -8.66 -2.18
C MET A 253 22.80 -8.88 -1.18
N LEU A 254 22.64 -9.79 -0.21
CA LEU A 254 23.70 -10.18 0.72
C LEU A 254 24.89 -10.79 -0.04
N LYS A 255 24.64 -11.70 -0.99
CA LYS A 255 25.69 -12.27 -1.84
C LYS A 255 26.41 -11.19 -2.67
N ALA A 256 25.67 -10.25 -3.24
CA ALA A 256 26.23 -9.11 -3.97
C ALA A 256 27.05 -8.18 -3.08
N ALA A 257 26.72 -8.06 -1.79
CA ALA A 257 27.47 -7.31 -0.78
C ALA A 257 28.67 -8.07 -0.22
N GLY A 258 28.95 -9.29 -0.69
CA GLY A 258 30.09 -10.11 -0.27
C GLY A 258 29.84 -10.94 0.99
N VAL A 259 28.58 -11.23 1.32
CA VAL A 259 28.20 -12.16 2.37
C VAL A 259 27.87 -13.52 1.74
N GLN A 260 28.58 -14.57 2.15
CA GLN A 260 28.28 -15.93 1.69
C GLN A 260 27.03 -16.44 2.39
N VAL A 261 26.08 -17.00 1.63
CA VAL A 261 24.85 -17.61 2.16
C VAL A 261 24.73 -19.03 1.61
N SER A 262 24.71 -20.03 2.52
CA SER A 262 24.70 -21.45 2.14
C SER A 262 23.30 -22.05 2.03
N GLY A 263 22.38 -21.61 2.89
CA GLY A 263 21.00 -22.11 2.92
C GLY A 263 20.09 -21.47 1.88
N GLN A 264 18.91 -22.06 1.72
CA GLN A 264 17.87 -21.52 0.84
C GLN A 264 17.07 -20.42 1.55
N PRO A 265 16.58 -19.40 0.82
CA PRO A 265 15.66 -18.40 1.39
C PRO A 265 14.37 -19.06 1.86
N GLN A 266 13.83 -18.56 2.98
CA GLN A 266 12.63 -19.09 3.62
C GLN A 266 11.73 -17.98 4.15
N ALA A 267 10.42 -18.25 4.28
CA ALA A 267 9.50 -17.49 5.09
C ALA A 267 9.45 -18.09 6.49
N GLY A 268 9.32 -17.26 7.54
CA GLY A 268 9.24 -17.76 8.91
C GLY A 268 9.26 -16.65 9.94
N THR A 269 9.23 -17.00 11.22
CA THR A 269 9.23 -16.06 12.34
C THR A 269 10.61 -15.99 12.98
N ALA A 270 11.08 -14.79 13.25
CA ALA A 270 12.33 -14.56 13.98
C ALA A 270 12.15 -14.89 15.46
N PRO A 271 13.05 -15.65 16.08
CA PRO A 271 13.01 -15.88 17.52
C PRO A 271 13.28 -14.59 18.28
N ALA A 272 12.69 -14.47 19.47
CA ALA A 272 12.75 -13.26 20.28
C ALA A 272 14.20 -12.91 20.73
N ASP A 273 15.04 -13.92 20.88
CA ASP A 273 16.44 -13.83 21.29
C ASP A 273 17.44 -13.57 20.15
N ALA A 274 16.96 -13.53 18.90
CA ALA A 274 17.81 -13.18 17.76
C ALA A 274 18.36 -11.76 17.89
N THR A 275 19.68 -11.63 17.81
CA THR A 275 20.39 -10.35 18.01
C THR A 275 20.24 -9.44 16.78
N GLN A 276 19.94 -8.16 17.00
CA GLN A 276 19.87 -7.18 15.92
C GLN A 276 21.26 -6.89 15.35
N VAL A 277 21.39 -7.05 14.03
CA VAL A 277 22.62 -6.81 13.26
C VAL A 277 22.56 -5.48 12.50
N ALA A 278 21.39 -5.18 11.94
CA ALA A 278 21.16 -3.95 11.20
C ALA A 278 19.70 -3.49 11.34
N LYS A 279 19.43 -2.22 11.04
CA LYS A 279 18.08 -1.68 10.94
C LYS A 279 17.99 -0.61 9.87
N LEU A 280 16.78 -0.39 9.40
CA LEU A 280 16.41 0.72 8.51
C LEU A 280 15.07 1.28 8.98
N ASP A 281 15.06 2.58 9.24
CA ASP A 281 13.85 3.30 9.60
C ASP A 281 13.22 3.91 8.33
N SER A 282 11.90 3.91 8.24
CA SER A 282 11.14 4.54 7.17
C SER A 282 11.23 6.08 7.26
N PRO A 283 10.80 6.80 6.21
CA PRO A 283 10.39 8.20 6.37
C PRO A 283 9.28 8.34 7.42
N PRO A 284 9.08 9.54 8.00
CA PRO A 284 8.02 9.79 8.97
C PRO A 284 6.64 9.59 8.34
N LEU A 285 5.65 9.24 9.17
CA LEU A 285 4.27 8.97 8.75
C LEU A 285 3.68 10.11 7.91
N SER A 286 4.00 11.36 8.23
CA SER A 286 3.62 12.52 7.43
C SER A 286 4.00 12.40 5.94
N SER A 287 5.18 11.86 5.65
CA SER A 287 5.62 11.58 4.27
C SER A 287 4.95 10.34 3.67
N VAL A 288 4.74 9.31 4.49
CA VAL A 288 4.08 8.05 4.06
C VAL A 288 2.67 8.33 3.58
N ILE A 289 1.88 9.13 4.32
CA ILE A 289 0.49 9.45 3.96
C ILE A 289 0.38 10.32 2.70
N VAL A 290 1.37 11.15 2.39
CA VAL A 290 1.39 11.91 1.12
C VAL A 290 1.36 10.95 -0.07
N ARG A 291 2.27 9.96 -0.08
CA ARG A 291 2.28 8.95 -1.14
C ARG A 291 0.97 8.16 -1.18
N LEU A 292 0.50 7.70 -0.02
CA LEU A 292 -0.74 6.95 0.11
C LEU A 292 -1.92 7.71 -0.53
N MET A 293 -2.13 8.95 -0.14
CA MET A 293 -3.29 9.73 -0.56
C MET A 293 -3.18 10.23 -2.01
N LYS A 294 -2.00 10.73 -2.41
CA LYS A 294 -1.78 11.22 -3.78
C LYS A 294 -1.87 10.10 -4.83
N ARG A 295 -1.46 8.88 -4.50
CA ARG A 295 -1.51 7.70 -5.39
C ARG A 295 -2.70 6.78 -5.14
N SER A 296 -3.44 7.02 -4.05
CA SER A 296 -4.51 6.12 -3.60
C SER A 296 -4.02 4.68 -3.39
N ASP A 297 -2.83 4.52 -2.79
CA ASP A 297 -2.15 3.25 -2.64
C ASP A 297 -2.86 2.36 -1.60
N ASN A 298 -3.34 1.19 -2.04
CA ASN A 298 -4.10 0.28 -1.17
C ASN A 298 -3.20 -0.41 -0.15
N LEU A 299 -2.00 -0.89 -0.57
CA LEU A 299 -1.10 -1.59 0.34
C LEU A 299 -0.68 -0.69 1.51
N TYR A 300 -0.35 0.57 1.23
CA TYR A 300 -0.03 1.54 2.28
C TYR A 300 -1.18 1.72 3.27
N ALA A 301 -2.41 1.84 2.76
CA ALA A 301 -3.60 1.99 3.61
C ALA A 301 -3.86 0.76 4.47
N GLU A 302 -3.68 -0.43 3.90
CA GLU A 302 -3.87 -1.70 4.60
C GLU A 302 -2.81 -1.93 5.68
N MET A 303 -1.55 -1.62 5.39
CA MET A 303 -0.47 -1.73 6.36
C MET A 303 -0.67 -0.74 7.51
N LEU A 304 -1.08 0.51 7.22
CA LEU A 304 -1.44 1.48 8.23
C LEU A 304 -2.61 1.02 9.12
N ASN A 305 -3.65 0.48 8.51
CA ASN A 305 -4.79 -0.04 9.26
C ASN A 305 -4.36 -1.14 10.24
N ARG A 306 -3.51 -2.09 9.80
CA ARG A 306 -2.99 -3.15 10.67
C ARG A 306 -2.05 -2.63 11.75
N GLU A 307 -1.26 -1.61 11.42
CA GLU A 307 -0.39 -0.96 12.42
C GLU A 307 -1.21 -0.28 13.53
N LEU A 308 -2.34 0.35 13.19
CA LEU A 308 -3.27 0.88 14.19
C LEU A 308 -3.76 -0.21 15.14
N GLY A 309 -4.20 -1.35 14.60
CA GLY A 309 -4.58 -2.51 15.41
C GLY A 309 -3.43 -3.01 16.28
N HIS A 310 -2.24 -3.18 15.69
CA HIS A 310 -1.05 -3.63 16.42
C HIS A 310 -0.66 -2.66 17.54
N LYS A 311 -0.68 -1.36 17.28
CA LYS A 311 -0.31 -0.33 18.26
C LYS A 311 -1.24 -0.29 19.46
N VAL A 312 -2.54 -0.45 19.23
CA VAL A 312 -3.58 -0.28 20.27
C VAL A 312 -3.85 -1.59 21.02
N SER A 313 -3.87 -2.73 20.32
CA SER A 313 -4.29 -4.01 20.87
C SER A 313 -3.22 -5.11 20.83
N GLY A 314 -2.04 -4.85 20.25
CA GLY A 314 -1.01 -5.85 20.00
C GLY A 314 -1.34 -6.79 18.83
N VAL A 315 -2.48 -6.59 18.13
CA VAL A 315 -2.95 -7.45 17.05
C VAL A 315 -2.94 -6.69 15.72
N GLY A 316 -2.01 -7.02 14.83
CA GLY A 316 -1.91 -6.44 13.50
C GLY A 316 -2.85 -7.13 12.51
N SER A 317 -4.17 -6.91 12.61
CA SER A 317 -5.18 -7.46 11.69
C SER A 317 -6.06 -6.36 11.09
N ALA A 318 -6.72 -6.68 9.97
CA ALA A 318 -7.65 -5.75 9.33
C ALA A 318 -8.78 -5.34 10.29
N SER A 319 -9.35 -6.31 11.00
CA SER A 319 -10.45 -6.09 11.94
C SER A 319 -10.02 -5.28 13.18
N ALA A 320 -8.83 -5.54 13.72
CA ALA A 320 -8.31 -4.77 14.85
C ALA A 320 -8.07 -3.30 14.46
N GLY A 321 -7.51 -3.06 13.27
CA GLY A 321 -7.35 -1.70 12.75
C GLY A 321 -8.68 -1.00 12.50
N ALA A 322 -9.63 -1.69 11.88
CA ALA A 322 -10.98 -1.18 11.64
C ALA A 322 -11.68 -0.74 12.95
N ALA A 323 -11.50 -1.50 14.03
CA ALA A 323 -12.03 -1.14 15.35
C ALA A 323 -11.42 0.18 15.87
N VAL A 324 -10.12 0.40 15.67
CA VAL A 324 -9.44 1.65 16.05
C VAL A 324 -9.96 2.82 15.23
N VAL A 325 -10.14 2.64 13.90
CA VAL A 325 -10.72 3.67 13.02
C VAL A 325 -12.14 4.02 13.47
N LEU A 326 -12.97 3.03 13.77
CA LEU A 326 -14.33 3.26 14.23
C LEU A 326 -14.38 3.98 15.58
N ASP A 327 -13.46 3.66 16.49
CA ASP A 327 -13.33 4.36 17.78
C ASP A 327 -12.90 5.82 17.58
N PHE A 328 -11.93 6.10 16.72
CA PHE A 328 -11.55 7.47 16.37
C PHE A 328 -12.75 8.26 15.86
N VAL A 329 -13.50 7.72 14.89
CA VAL A 329 -14.72 8.37 14.34
C VAL A 329 -15.73 8.69 15.44
N ARG A 330 -15.96 7.73 16.35
CA ARG A 330 -16.88 7.91 17.49
C ARG A 330 -16.39 9.00 18.45
N ARG A 331 -15.09 9.06 18.74
CA ARG A 331 -14.49 10.11 19.60
C ARG A 331 -14.63 11.52 18.99
N GLN A 332 -14.76 11.62 17.66
CA GLN A 332 -15.06 12.90 16.99
C GLN A 332 -16.55 13.27 17.04
N GLY A 333 -17.39 12.55 17.78
CA GLY A 333 -18.83 12.80 17.88
C GLY A 333 -19.62 12.44 16.61
N ILE A 334 -19.05 11.61 15.73
CA ILE A 334 -19.68 11.18 14.48
C ILE A 334 -20.46 9.89 14.72
N ALA A 335 -21.72 9.84 14.28
CA ALA A 335 -22.56 8.64 14.38
C ALA A 335 -21.95 7.48 13.58
N THR A 336 -21.90 6.30 14.18
CA THR A 336 -21.23 5.11 13.60
C THR A 336 -22.18 3.95 13.32
N ASP A 337 -23.46 4.08 13.61
CA ASP A 337 -24.50 3.05 13.47
C ASP A 337 -24.68 2.54 12.02
N ARG A 338 -24.36 3.37 11.03
CA ARG A 338 -24.42 3.06 9.60
C ARG A 338 -23.05 2.83 8.95
N LEU A 339 -21.99 2.78 9.74
CA LEU A 339 -20.64 2.59 9.22
C LEU A 339 -20.23 1.12 9.36
N ARG A 340 -19.63 0.59 8.31
CA ARG A 340 -18.96 -0.70 8.33
C ARG A 340 -17.56 -0.54 7.75
N ILE A 341 -16.58 -0.57 8.62
CA ILE A 341 -15.15 -0.53 8.26
C ILE A 341 -14.65 -1.98 8.28
N VAL A 342 -14.11 -2.42 7.16
CA VAL A 342 -13.64 -3.81 6.96
C VAL A 342 -12.14 -3.82 6.69
N ASP A 343 -11.67 -2.84 5.93
CA ASP A 343 -10.30 -2.68 5.49
C ASP A 343 -9.83 -1.23 5.63
N GLY A 344 -8.57 -0.97 5.36
CA GLY A 344 -7.99 0.37 5.40
C GLY A 344 -8.08 1.13 4.07
N SER A 345 -8.26 0.45 2.96
CA SER A 345 -8.18 1.00 1.60
C SER A 345 -9.52 1.32 0.97
N GLY A 346 -10.58 0.59 1.37
CA GLY A 346 -11.91 0.64 0.77
C GLY A 346 -12.02 -0.23 -0.48
N LEU A 347 -11.14 -1.21 -0.68
CA LEU A 347 -11.27 -2.20 -1.74
C LEU A 347 -12.40 -3.19 -1.42
N ALA A 348 -12.65 -3.49 -0.14
CA ALA A 348 -13.74 -4.33 0.31
C ALA A 348 -15.10 -3.77 -0.06
N ARG A 349 -15.83 -4.48 -0.93
CA ARG A 349 -17.16 -4.07 -1.42
C ARG A 349 -18.24 -4.13 -0.35
N THR A 350 -17.96 -4.75 0.78
CA THR A 350 -18.85 -4.85 1.94
C THR A 350 -18.69 -3.71 2.94
N ALA A 351 -17.71 -2.81 2.75
CA ALA A 351 -17.53 -1.62 3.56
C ALA A 351 -18.59 -0.56 3.25
N ASN A 352 -18.99 0.21 4.27
CA ASN A 352 -19.96 1.29 4.13
C ASN A 352 -19.55 2.53 4.92
N LEU A 353 -19.65 3.69 4.28
CA LEU A 353 -19.54 5.00 4.93
C LEU A 353 -20.69 5.90 4.49
N THR A 354 -21.01 6.91 5.31
CA THR A 354 -21.95 7.96 4.94
C THR A 354 -21.20 9.23 4.52
N PRO A 355 -21.74 10.08 3.62
CA PRO A 355 -21.19 11.40 3.34
C PRO A 355 -20.99 12.24 4.58
N ARG A 356 -21.91 12.14 5.55
CA ARG A 356 -21.80 12.83 6.85
C ARG A 356 -20.60 12.39 7.65
N ALA A 357 -20.29 11.10 7.68
CA ALA A 357 -19.13 10.59 8.40
C ALA A 357 -17.80 11.07 7.76
N ILE A 358 -17.71 11.02 6.42
CA ILE A 358 -16.55 11.54 5.70
C ILE A 358 -16.35 13.05 5.97
N ALA A 359 -17.40 13.84 5.80
CA ALA A 359 -17.37 15.28 6.05
C ALA A 359 -17.05 15.60 7.52
N GLY A 360 -17.53 14.77 8.44
CA GLY A 360 -17.22 14.87 9.86
C GLY A 360 -15.74 14.70 10.16
N VAL A 361 -15.08 13.68 9.57
CA VAL A 361 -13.63 13.47 9.70
C VAL A 361 -12.84 14.60 9.04
N LEU A 362 -13.22 15.02 7.82
CA LEU A 362 -12.60 16.17 7.15
C LEU A 362 -12.64 17.41 8.07
N ARG A 363 -13.79 17.66 8.69
CA ARG A 363 -13.98 18.77 9.62
C ARG A 363 -13.14 18.62 10.89
N ALA A 364 -13.11 17.43 11.50
CA ALA A 364 -12.29 17.18 12.69
C ALA A 364 -10.80 17.44 12.41
N MET A 365 -10.32 17.04 11.24
CA MET A 365 -8.93 17.25 10.86
C MET A 365 -8.56 18.72 10.58
N THR A 366 -9.54 19.63 10.40
CA THR A 366 -9.22 21.07 10.25
C THR A 366 -8.66 21.71 11.52
N VAL A 367 -8.93 21.13 12.69
CA VAL A 367 -8.49 21.62 14.01
C VAL A 367 -7.52 20.66 14.70
N HIS A 368 -7.20 19.53 14.07
CA HIS A 368 -6.29 18.54 14.62
C HIS A 368 -4.84 19.04 14.64
N ALA A 369 -4.04 18.62 15.62
CA ALA A 369 -2.63 19.01 15.73
C ALA A 369 -1.82 18.64 14.47
N ALA A 370 -2.13 17.51 13.82
CA ALA A 370 -1.50 17.04 12.58
C ALA A 370 -2.24 17.51 11.31
N ARG A 371 -3.03 18.60 11.38
CA ARG A 371 -3.83 19.09 10.23
C ARG A 371 -2.98 19.36 9.00
N GLN A 372 -1.83 20.00 9.18
CA GLN A 372 -1.00 20.46 8.06
C GLN A 372 -0.50 19.28 7.22
N PRO A 373 0.23 18.27 7.75
CA PRO A 373 0.68 17.14 6.96
C PRO A 373 -0.47 16.33 6.36
N TRP A 374 -1.62 16.23 7.06
CA TRP A 374 -2.76 15.52 6.51
C TRP A 374 -3.41 16.24 5.36
N TRP A 375 -3.56 17.57 5.46
CA TRP A 375 -4.16 18.40 4.42
C TRP A 375 -3.32 18.42 3.15
N GLU A 376 -2.00 18.51 3.29
CA GLU A 376 -1.04 18.45 2.19
C GLU A 376 -1.05 17.09 1.46
N ALA A 377 -1.41 16.04 2.17
CA ALA A 377 -1.52 14.71 1.60
C ALA A 377 -2.74 14.53 0.66
N LEU A 378 -3.79 15.35 0.80
CA LEU A 378 -4.98 15.25 -0.04
C LEU A 378 -4.65 15.61 -1.50
N PRO A 379 -5.19 14.88 -2.50
CA PRO A 379 -5.01 15.24 -3.90
C PRO A 379 -5.73 16.55 -4.23
N ILE A 380 -5.09 17.39 -5.06
CA ILE A 380 -5.60 18.70 -5.46
C ILE A 380 -6.10 18.62 -6.91
N ALA A 381 -7.37 18.98 -7.13
CA ALA A 381 -7.98 18.97 -8.45
C ALA A 381 -7.23 19.89 -9.42
N GLY A 382 -6.93 19.36 -10.61
CA GLY A 382 -6.20 20.08 -11.66
C GLY A 382 -4.70 20.24 -11.39
N VAL A 383 -4.17 19.77 -10.23
CA VAL A 383 -2.77 20.00 -9.82
C VAL A 383 -2.03 18.68 -9.64
N ASP A 384 -2.48 17.81 -8.73
CA ASP A 384 -1.71 16.61 -8.37
C ASP A 384 -2.57 15.37 -8.03
N GLY A 385 -1.87 14.26 -7.79
CA GLY A 385 -2.45 13.02 -7.36
C GLY A 385 -3.46 12.44 -8.35
N THR A 386 -4.46 11.72 -7.84
CA THR A 386 -5.52 11.11 -8.65
C THR A 386 -6.49 12.12 -9.28
N LEU A 387 -6.41 13.38 -8.85
CA LEU A 387 -7.25 14.49 -9.35
C LEU A 387 -6.51 15.42 -10.32
N ALA A 388 -5.24 15.16 -10.66
CA ALA A 388 -4.42 16.02 -11.52
C ALA A 388 -5.08 16.37 -12.87
N ASN A 389 -5.89 15.48 -13.41
CA ASN A 389 -6.57 15.63 -14.69
C ASN A 389 -8.08 15.93 -14.58
N ARG A 390 -8.56 16.24 -13.38
CA ARG A 390 -9.98 16.55 -13.11
C ARG A 390 -10.14 18.01 -12.75
N LEU A 391 -11.25 18.61 -13.16
CA LEU A 391 -11.63 19.98 -12.81
C LEU A 391 -10.54 21.02 -13.19
N LYS A 392 -9.94 20.83 -14.38
CA LYS A 392 -9.01 21.82 -14.98
C LYS A 392 -9.77 23.01 -15.51
#